data_5fcf1e363cd8bca2bd13bd93d0e5f4e5
#
_entry.id   5fcf1e363cd8bca2bd13bd93d0e5f4e5
#
_cell.length_a   1.000
_cell.length_b   1.000
_cell.length_c   1.000
_cell.angle_alpha   90.00
_cell.angle_beta   90.00
_cell.angle_gamma   90.00
#
_symmetry.space_group_name_H-M   'P 1'
#
loop_
_entity.id
_entity.type
_entity.pdbx_description
1 polymer ?
#
loop_
_entity_poly.entity_id
_entity_poly.type
_entity_poly.pdbx_seq_one_letter_code
_entity_poly.pdbx_strand_id
1 'polypeptide(L)'
;MKEIIFVTSNKGKIASAQRELKSIKILAYNAELIEPRSDDIKEIARQKVLQAYKIVKKPCIALDSGFFIEELNGFPRAYVNPMLDTIGIKGVLKLMEGVENRYCEFRSCLAYYDGSTMNFFQSKSSGTISRFIKGIDNDAKWSDLWYIFIPEKFTKTLAEFSEEDFLHYDLLKEDSCMRKFESWYEQLDL
;
A
#
# COMPACT_ATOMS: atom_id res chain seq x y z
N MET A 1 -23.34 -2.02 10.02
CA MET A 1 -21.92 -1.89 9.61
C MET A 1 -21.92 -1.17 8.27
N LYS A 2 -21.22 -0.04 8.18
CA LYS A 2 -21.10 0.71 6.92
C LYS A 2 -20.36 -0.15 5.89
N GLU A 3 -20.61 0.10 4.61
CA GLU A 3 -19.95 -0.60 3.52
C GLU A 3 -19.26 0.41 2.60
N ILE A 4 -18.13 0.03 2.00
CA ILE A 4 -17.43 0.83 0.98
C ILE A 4 -16.91 -0.04 -0.15
N ILE A 5 -17.01 0.44 -1.38
CA ILE A 5 -16.46 -0.25 -2.54
C ILE A 5 -14.97 0.08 -2.64
N PHE A 6 -14.12 -0.94 -2.63
CA PHE A 6 -12.69 -0.80 -2.90
C PHE A 6 -12.38 -1.33 -4.31
N VAL A 7 -12.03 -0.42 -5.20
CA VAL A 7 -11.73 -0.75 -6.60
C VAL A 7 -10.23 -0.99 -6.77
N THR A 8 -9.86 -2.23 -7.02
CA THR A 8 -8.48 -2.66 -7.26
C THR A 8 -8.44 -4.05 -7.85
N SER A 9 -7.45 -4.34 -8.69
CA SER A 9 -7.13 -5.71 -9.15
C SER A 9 -6.18 -6.45 -8.19
N ASN A 10 -5.58 -5.76 -7.22
CA ASN A 10 -4.60 -6.32 -6.30
C ASN A 10 -5.27 -7.01 -5.10
N LYS A 11 -5.31 -8.35 -5.09
CA LYS A 11 -5.91 -9.16 -4.03
C LYS A 11 -5.26 -8.93 -2.66
N GLY A 12 -3.95 -8.75 -2.62
CA GLY A 12 -3.24 -8.49 -1.36
C GLY A 12 -3.62 -7.14 -0.73
N LYS A 13 -3.87 -6.09 -1.55
CA LYS A 13 -4.41 -4.82 -1.04
C LYS A 13 -5.81 -5.00 -0.44
N ILE A 14 -6.66 -5.84 -1.05
CA ILE A 14 -7.98 -6.15 -0.50
C ILE A 14 -7.84 -6.87 0.85
N ALA A 15 -6.99 -7.89 0.93
CA ALA A 15 -6.75 -8.65 2.16
C ALA A 15 -6.22 -7.74 3.29
N SER A 16 -5.29 -6.83 2.99
CA SER A 16 -4.80 -5.83 3.95
C SER A 16 -5.92 -4.90 4.44
N ALA A 17 -6.75 -4.39 3.52
CA ALA A 17 -7.87 -3.53 3.89
C ALA A 17 -8.88 -4.25 4.79
N GLN A 18 -9.24 -5.49 4.48
CA GLN A 18 -10.15 -6.32 5.29
C GLN A 18 -9.60 -6.61 6.68
N ARG A 19 -8.27 -6.73 6.81
CA ARG A 19 -7.61 -6.96 8.09
C ARG A 19 -7.54 -5.69 8.94
N GLU A 20 -7.28 -4.53 8.32
CA GLU A 20 -7.12 -3.26 9.02
C GLU A 20 -8.45 -2.57 9.38
N LEU A 21 -9.46 -2.62 8.50
CA LEU A 21 -10.78 -2.02 8.72
C LEU A 21 -11.66 -2.98 9.53
N LYS A 22 -12.11 -2.55 10.70
CA LYS A 22 -12.86 -3.38 11.64
C LYS A 22 -14.36 -3.07 11.65
N SER A 23 -14.72 -1.81 11.45
CA SER A 23 -16.09 -1.31 11.50
C SER A 23 -16.74 -1.13 10.12
N ILE A 24 -15.94 -1.21 9.06
CA ILE A 24 -16.38 -1.00 7.67
C ILE A 24 -16.21 -2.29 6.88
N LYS A 25 -17.26 -2.72 6.21
CA LYS A 25 -17.19 -3.86 5.29
C LYS A 25 -16.68 -3.44 3.93
N ILE A 26 -15.62 -4.06 3.47
CA ILE A 26 -15.06 -3.85 2.13
C ILE A 26 -15.84 -4.67 1.10
N LEU A 27 -16.39 -3.98 0.10
CA LEU A 27 -16.94 -4.57 -1.10
C LEU A 27 -15.87 -4.49 -2.20
N ALA A 28 -15.14 -5.57 -2.41
CA ALA A 28 -14.08 -5.60 -3.42
C ALA A 28 -14.68 -5.54 -4.83
N TYR A 29 -14.18 -4.62 -5.65
CA TYR A 29 -14.51 -4.54 -7.07
C TYR A 29 -13.22 -4.69 -7.89
N ASN A 30 -13.12 -5.79 -8.63
CA ASN A 30 -11.94 -6.09 -9.44
C ASN A 30 -11.99 -5.27 -10.73
N ALA A 31 -11.13 -4.26 -10.83
CA ALA A 31 -10.88 -3.51 -12.05
C ALA A 31 -9.43 -3.03 -12.09
N GLU A 32 -8.87 -3.04 -13.28
CA GLU A 32 -7.60 -2.41 -13.57
C GLU A 32 -7.82 -0.92 -13.78
N LEU A 33 -7.10 -0.09 -13.01
CA LEU A 33 -7.16 1.36 -13.09
C LEU A 33 -5.86 1.85 -13.72
N ILE A 34 -5.98 2.72 -14.70
CA ILE A 34 -4.81 3.31 -15.39
C ILE A 34 -4.08 4.23 -14.44
N GLU A 35 -2.78 3.98 -14.27
CA GLU A 35 -1.90 4.83 -13.47
C GLU A 35 -1.34 5.97 -14.35
N PRO A 36 -1.55 7.24 -13.95
CA PRO A 36 -0.94 8.35 -14.66
C PRO A 36 0.59 8.32 -14.45
N ARG A 37 1.33 8.88 -15.39
CA ARG A 37 2.77 9.09 -15.22
C ARG A 37 3.00 10.23 -14.23
N SER A 38 3.20 9.90 -12.98
CA SER A 38 3.48 10.83 -11.90
C SER A 38 4.29 10.14 -10.81
N ASP A 39 5.12 10.86 -10.10
CA ASP A 39 5.77 10.42 -8.84
C ASP A 39 5.04 10.96 -7.60
N ASP A 40 3.96 11.72 -7.77
CA ASP A 40 3.05 12.10 -6.69
C ASP A 40 1.97 11.02 -6.48
N ILE A 41 2.14 10.23 -5.41
CA ILE A 41 1.21 9.14 -5.04
C ILE A 41 -0.21 9.67 -4.80
N LYS A 42 -0.36 10.89 -4.27
CA LYS A 42 -1.67 11.49 -4.04
C LYS A 42 -2.38 11.79 -5.36
N GLU A 43 -1.66 12.31 -6.36
CA GLU A 43 -2.23 12.54 -7.69
C GLU A 43 -2.61 11.23 -8.38
N ILE A 44 -1.76 10.18 -8.24
CA ILE A 44 -2.10 8.85 -8.77
C ILE A 44 -3.37 8.32 -8.10
N ALA A 45 -3.45 8.37 -6.77
CA ALA A 45 -4.64 7.93 -6.02
C ALA A 45 -5.90 8.70 -6.42
N ARG A 46 -5.76 10.04 -6.67
CA ARG A 46 -6.84 10.90 -7.17
C ARG A 46 -7.36 10.42 -8.51
N GLN A 47 -6.50 10.18 -9.47
CA GLN A 47 -6.88 9.72 -10.80
C GLN A 47 -7.52 8.33 -10.74
N LYS A 48 -6.98 7.44 -9.91
CA LYS A 48 -7.53 6.09 -9.73
C LYS A 48 -8.94 6.13 -9.12
N VAL A 49 -9.20 6.93 -8.08
CA VAL A 49 -10.53 6.99 -7.48
C VAL A 49 -11.58 7.62 -8.40
N LEU A 50 -11.18 8.58 -9.23
CA LEU A 50 -12.06 9.16 -10.26
C LEU A 50 -12.44 8.12 -11.33
N GLN A 51 -11.48 7.30 -11.77
CA GLN A 51 -11.76 6.19 -12.69
C GLN A 51 -12.66 5.14 -12.02
N ALA A 52 -12.36 4.79 -10.76
CA ALA A 52 -13.17 3.87 -9.96
C ALA A 52 -14.63 4.32 -9.89
N TYR A 53 -14.86 5.59 -9.55
CA TYR A 53 -16.20 6.14 -9.46
C TYR A 53 -16.93 6.12 -10.81
N LYS A 54 -16.27 6.39 -11.92
CA LYS A 54 -16.86 6.27 -13.27
C LYS A 54 -17.36 4.86 -13.56
N ILE A 55 -16.71 3.85 -13.01
CA ILE A 55 -17.07 2.44 -13.18
C ILE A 55 -18.24 2.06 -12.27
N VAL A 56 -18.12 2.33 -10.96
CA VAL A 56 -19.08 1.80 -9.97
C VAL A 56 -20.27 2.72 -9.72
N LYS A 57 -20.16 4.01 -10.03
CA LYS A 57 -21.20 5.04 -9.84
C LYS A 57 -21.76 5.11 -8.40
N LYS A 58 -20.92 4.79 -7.43
CA LYS A 58 -21.21 4.77 -5.99
C LYS A 58 -19.98 5.23 -5.22
N PRO A 59 -20.14 5.69 -3.96
CA PRO A 59 -19.01 5.99 -3.10
C PRO A 59 -17.98 4.86 -3.11
N CYS A 60 -16.72 5.20 -3.37
CA CYS A 60 -15.67 4.21 -3.50
C CYS A 60 -14.31 4.76 -3.04
N ILE A 61 -13.39 3.83 -2.81
CA ILE A 61 -12.00 4.13 -2.50
C ILE A 61 -11.06 3.48 -3.53
N ALA A 62 -9.90 4.11 -3.71
CA ALA A 62 -8.76 3.55 -4.42
C ALA A 62 -7.48 3.85 -3.63
N LEU A 63 -6.51 2.95 -3.70
CA LEU A 63 -5.24 3.04 -2.97
C LEU A 63 -4.08 3.01 -3.94
N ASP A 64 -3.18 3.98 -3.80
CA ASP A 64 -1.86 3.93 -4.42
C ASP A 64 -0.75 3.89 -3.39
N SER A 65 0.38 3.28 -3.74
CA SER A 65 1.52 3.13 -2.86
C SER A 65 2.82 3.17 -3.66
N GLY A 66 3.81 3.84 -3.09
CA GLY A 66 5.17 3.87 -3.61
C GLY A 66 6.18 3.33 -2.59
N PHE A 67 7.37 3.05 -3.07
CA PHE A 67 8.49 2.59 -2.26
C PHE A 67 9.67 3.52 -2.46
N PHE A 68 10.25 3.98 -1.35
CA PHE A 68 11.28 5.02 -1.35
C PHE A 68 12.52 4.52 -0.63
N ILE A 69 13.64 4.45 -1.35
CA ILE A 69 14.94 4.03 -0.82
C ILE A 69 15.80 5.28 -0.70
N GLU A 70 16.23 5.64 0.50
CA GLU A 70 16.93 6.89 0.77
C GLU A 70 18.23 7.01 -0.05
N GLU A 71 19.09 6.00 -0.01
CA GLU A 71 20.38 6.00 -0.73
C GLU A 71 20.25 5.96 -2.26
N LEU A 72 19.07 5.67 -2.78
CA LEU A 72 18.75 5.72 -4.20
C LEU A 72 17.92 6.97 -4.57
N ASN A 73 18.03 8.06 -3.79
CA ASN A 73 17.29 9.30 -3.99
C ASN A 73 15.78 9.10 -4.12
N GLY A 74 15.25 8.14 -3.37
CA GLY A 74 13.83 7.78 -3.35
C GLY A 74 13.39 6.79 -4.43
N PHE A 75 14.30 6.32 -5.32
CA PHE A 75 13.92 5.29 -6.31
C PHE A 75 13.35 4.04 -5.60
N PRO A 76 12.29 3.38 -6.12
CA PRO A 76 11.58 3.64 -7.37
C PRO A 76 10.44 4.66 -7.25
N ARG A 77 10.14 5.25 -6.09
CA ARG A 77 9.01 6.14 -5.83
C ARG A 77 7.68 5.47 -6.14
N ALA A 78 6.84 6.08 -6.97
CA ALA A 78 5.57 5.51 -7.42
C ALA A 78 5.75 4.40 -8.49
N TYR A 79 6.93 4.29 -9.12
CA TYR A 79 7.18 3.37 -10.23
C TYR A 79 7.57 1.96 -9.77
N VAL A 80 6.88 1.44 -8.73
CA VAL A 80 7.16 0.11 -8.16
C VAL A 80 6.95 -1.01 -9.17
N ASN A 81 5.80 -1.03 -9.86
CA ASN A 81 5.52 -2.08 -10.86
C ASN A 81 6.53 -2.05 -12.03
N PRO A 82 6.79 -0.92 -12.70
CA PRO A 82 7.83 -0.85 -13.74
C PRO A 82 9.21 -1.28 -13.25
N MET A 83 9.59 -0.96 -12.02
CA MET A 83 10.84 -1.41 -11.42
C MET A 83 10.85 -2.92 -11.20
N LEU A 84 9.77 -3.49 -10.67
CA LEU A 84 9.66 -4.94 -10.44
C LEU A 84 9.68 -5.72 -11.77
N ASP A 85 9.00 -5.21 -12.81
CA ASP A 85 8.92 -5.83 -14.13
C ASP A 85 10.25 -5.78 -14.91
N THR A 86 11.16 -4.89 -14.53
CA THR A 86 12.44 -4.70 -15.22
C THR A 86 13.62 -5.28 -14.44
N ILE A 87 14.04 -4.63 -13.38
CA ILE A 87 15.20 -5.07 -12.59
C ILE A 87 14.82 -6.02 -11.44
N GLY A 88 13.57 -5.98 -10.99
CA GLY A 88 13.05 -6.79 -9.89
C GLY A 88 13.74 -6.52 -8.56
N ILE A 89 13.38 -7.28 -7.55
CA ILE A 89 14.02 -7.17 -6.21
C ILE A 89 15.51 -7.56 -6.24
N LYS A 90 15.92 -8.44 -7.16
CA LYS A 90 17.35 -8.78 -7.33
C LYS A 90 18.16 -7.57 -7.81
N GLY A 91 17.61 -6.78 -8.74
CA GLY A 91 18.23 -5.54 -9.18
C GLY A 91 18.31 -4.50 -8.06
N VAL A 92 17.27 -4.36 -7.25
CA VAL A 92 17.31 -3.49 -6.05
C VAL A 92 18.41 -3.91 -5.10
N LEU A 93 18.54 -5.21 -4.78
CA LEU A 93 19.61 -5.70 -3.91
C LEU A 93 21.00 -5.44 -4.48
N LYS A 94 21.17 -5.59 -5.81
CA LYS A 94 22.43 -5.28 -6.49
C LYS A 94 22.78 -3.79 -6.41
N LEU A 95 21.82 -2.89 -6.58
CA LEU A 95 22.01 -1.44 -6.39
C LEU A 95 22.38 -1.09 -4.94
N MET A 96 22.00 -1.92 -3.98
CA MET A 96 22.27 -1.75 -2.55
C MET A 96 23.50 -2.54 -2.06
N GLU A 97 24.32 -3.11 -2.96
CA GLU A 97 25.59 -3.77 -2.58
C GLU A 97 26.58 -2.72 -2.03
N GLY A 98 27.18 -3.05 -0.87
CA GLY A 98 28.13 -2.14 -0.19
C GLY A 98 27.48 -0.92 0.47
N VAL A 99 26.17 -0.75 0.37
CA VAL A 99 25.46 0.38 0.99
C VAL A 99 25.10 0.04 2.44
N GLU A 100 25.56 0.87 3.39
CA GLU A 100 25.34 0.67 4.83
C GLU A 100 23.96 1.20 5.24
N ASN A 101 23.60 2.42 4.82
CA ASN A 101 22.27 2.96 5.08
C ASN A 101 21.26 2.26 4.18
N ARG A 102 20.44 1.44 4.77
CA ARG A 102 19.43 0.64 4.06
C ARG A 102 18.00 1.12 4.33
N TYR A 103 17.87 2.34 4.85
CA TYR A 103 16.57 2.92 5.16
C TYR A 103 15.69 3.02 3.91
N CYS A 104 14.46 2.60 4.08
CA CYS A 104 13.41 2.70 3.06
C CYS A 104 12.03 2.84 3.71
N GLU A 105 11.07 3.29 2.93
CA GLU A 105 9.69 3.39 3.40
C GLU A 105 8.68 3.13 2.28
N PHE A 106 7.59 2.50 2.63
CA PHE A 106 6.37 2.57 1.85
C PHE A 106 5.63 3.87 2.19
N ARG A 107 5.17 4.57 1.17
CA ARG A 107 4.22 5.67 1.29
C ARG A 107 2.94 5.27 0.59
N SER A 108 1.80 5.49 1.24
CA SER A 108 0.49 5.12 0.69
C SER A 108 -0.46 6.30 0.76
N CYS A 109 -1.34 6.39 -0.23
CA CYS A 109 -2.44 7.34 -0.26
C CYS A 109 -3.72 6.61 -0.65
N LEU A 110 -4.68 6.59 0.26
CA LEU A 110 -6.04 6.16 0.01
C LEU A 110 -6.86 7.39 -0.36
N ALA A 111 -7.54 7.33 -1.50
CA ALA A 111 -8.47 8.35 -1.95
C ALA A 111 -9.90 7.83 -1.85
N TYR A 112 -10.80 8.65 -1.31
CA TYR A 112 -12.25 8.44 -1.30
C TYR A 112 -12.92 9.42 -2.26
N TYR A 113 -13.97 8.96 -2.95
CA TYR A 113 -14.84 9.82 -3.75
C TYR A 113 -16.26 9.29 -3.80
N ASP A 114 -17.26 10.17 -3.61
CA ASP A 114 -18.69 9.84 -3.64
C ASP A 114 -19.46 10.51 -4.81
N GLY A 115 -18.74 11.23 -5.66
CA GLY A 115 -19.31 12.00 -6.76
C GLY A 115 -19.33 13.52 -6.51
N SER A 116 -19.17 13.96 -5.25
CA SER A 116 -19.11 15.35 -4.85
C SER A 116 -17.91 15.65 -3.95
N THR A 117 -17.68 14.81 -2.95
CA THR A 117 -16.65 14.98 -1.92
C THR A 117 -15.46 14.06 -2.21
N MET A 118 -14.25 14.64 -2.16
CA MET A 118 -13.01 13.90 -2.31
C MET A 118 -12.12 14.09 -1.09
N ASN A 119 -11.69 12.98 -0.49
CA ASN A 119 -10.76 12.98 0.64
C ASN A 119 -9.58 12.07 0.43
N PHE A 120 -8.46 12.42 1.08
CA PHE A 120 -7.19 11.69 0.97
C PHE A 120 -6.64 11.36 2.35
N PHE A 121 -6.20 10.13 2.51
CA PHE A 121 -5.61 9.62 3.73
C PHE A 121 -4.23 9.07 3.40
N GLN A 122 -3.20 9.67 3.98
CA GLN A 122 -1.81 9.31 3.70
C GLN A 122 -1.19 8.64 4.91
N SER A 123 -0.30 7.70 4.64
CA SER A 123 0.51 7.03 5.64
C SER A 123 1.88 6.67 5.10
N LYS A 124 2.80 6.39 6.02
CA LYS A 124 4.08 5.79 5.69
C LYS A 124 4.41 4.66 6.64
N SER A 125 5.17 3.70 6.15
CA SER A 125 5.69 2.58 6.91
C SER A 125 7.18 2.50 6.68
N SER A 126 7.95 2.92 7.70
CA SER A 126 9.41 2.94 7.68
C SER A 126 10.00 1.55 7.90
N GLY A 127 11.18 1.33 7.40
CA GLY A 127 11.89 0.07 7.56
C GLY A 127 13.26 0.09 6.91
N THR A 128 13.80 -1.10 6.69
CA THR A 128 15.11 -1.30 6.06
C THR A 128 15.04 -2.38 4.98
N ILE A 129 15.93 -2.29 4.00
CA ILE A 129 16.06 -3.33 2.97
C ILE A 129 16.96 -4.44 3.52
N SER A 130 16.46 -5.67 3.49
CA SER A 130 17.23 -6.88 3.79
C SER A 130 18.44 -7.03 2.84
N ARG A 131 19.50 -7.67 3.30
CA ARG A 131 20.63 -8.02 2.43
C ARG A 131 20.32 -9.21 1.51
N PHE A 132 19.28 -9.97 1.82
CA PHE A 132 18.90 -11.19 1.09
C PHE A 132 17.39 -11.22 0.87
N ILE A 133 16.97 -11.93 -0.19
CA ILE A 133 15.56 -12.28 -0.41
C ILE A 133 15.18 -13.33 0.63
N LYS A 134 14.11 -13.08 1.39
CA LYS A 134 13.64 -13.94 2.47
C LYS A 134 12.13 -14.11 2.46
N GLY A 135 11.67 -15.21 3.05
CA GLY A 135 10.26 -15.54 3.18
C GLY A 135 9.72 -16.40 2.05
N ILE A 136 8.43 -16.69 2.13
CA ILE A 136 7.69 -17.49 1.16
C ILE A 136 6.55 -16.69 0.55
N ASP A 137 6.06 -17.13 -0.59
CA ASP A 137 4.86 -16.54 -1.20
C ASP A 137 3.62 -16.83 -0.36
N ASN A 138 2.76 -15.84 -0.18
CA ASN A 138 1.51 -15.96 0.54
C ASN A 138 0.42 -15.06 -0.09
N ASP A 139 -0.83 -15.42 0.16
CA ASP A 139 -1.99 -14.73 -0.43
C ASP A 139 -2.18 -13.28 0.09
N ALA A 140 -1.55 -12.92 1.20
CA ALA A 140 -1.59 -11.57 1.75
C ALA A 140 -0.62 -10.62 1.05
N LYS A 141 0.35 -11.15 0.32
CA LYS A 141 1.39 -10.37 -0.37
C LYS A 141 0.76 -9.52 -1.49
N TRP A 142 1.06 -8.22 -1.47
CA TRP A 142 0.63 -7.30 -2.52
C TRP A 142 1.79 -6.69 -3.32
N SER A 143 3.05 -7.03 -2.97
CA SER A 143 4.25 -6.63 -3.71
C SER A 143 5.42 -7.58 -3.42
N ASP A 144 6.25 -7.86 -4.41
CA ASP A 144 7.49 -8.64 -4.22
C ASP A 144 8.52 -7.92 -3.33
N LEU A 145 8.36 -6.62 -3.10
CA LEU A 145 9.16 -5.88 -2.11
C LEU A 145 9.04 -6.46 -0.69
N TRP A 146 7.98 -7.22 -0.40
CA TRP A 146 7.82 -7.88 0.89
C TRP A 146 8.93 -8.88 1.22
N TYR A 147 9.57 -9.46 0.21
CA TYR A 147 10.71 -10.37 0.39
C TYR A 147 12.00 -9.68 0.85
N ILE A 148 12.08 -8.35 0.75
CA ILE A 148 13.27 -7.57 1.10
C ILE A 148 12.98 -6.42 2.07
N PHE A 149 11.73 -6.12 2.38
CA PHE A 149 11.35 -5.05 3.31
C PHE A 149 11.21 -5.59 4.74
N ILE A 150 12.02 -5.07 5.65
CA ILE A 150 11.96 -5.32 7.09
C ILE A 150 11.34 -4.10 7.74
N PRO A 151 10.10 -4.15 8.25
CA PRO A 151 9.48 -3.02 8.92
C PRO A 151 10.26 -2.58 10.17
N GLU A 152 10.17 -1.31 10.50
CA GLU A 152 10.72 -0.78 11.76
C GLU A 152 10.20 -1.57 12.96
N LYS A 153 11.04 -1.80 13.96
CA LYS A 153 10.78 -2.65 15.15
C LYS A 153 10.70 -4.15 14.87
N PHE A 154 10.94 -4.62 13.65
CA PHE A 154 11.01 -6.04 13.31
C PHE A 154 12.39 -6.43 12.80
N THR A 155 12.67 -7.72 12.83
CA THR A 155 13.92 -8.31 12.32
C THR A 155 13.68 -9.26 11.15
N LYS A 156 12.43 -9.48 10.78
CA LYS A 156 11.95 -10.32 9.69
C LYS A 156 11.43 -9.46 8.54
N THR A 157 11.54 -9.95 7.31
CA THR A 157 10.86 -9.33 6.17
C THR A 157 9.34 -9.59 6.26
N LEU A 158 8.52 -8.76 5.62
CA LEU A 158 7.06 -8.96 5.60
C LEU A 158 6.68 -10.35 5.03
N ALA A 159 7.47 -10.89 4.12
CA ALA A 159 7.25 -12.23 3.55
C ALA A 159 7.58 -13.38 4.51
N GLU A 160 8.25 -13.10 5.64
CA GLU A 160 8.51 -14.06 6.72
C GLU A 160 7.48 -13.97 7.87
N PHE A 161 6.50 -13.03 7.79
CA PHE A 161 5.54 -12.81 8.86
C PHE A 161 4.55 -13.97 9.00
N SER A 162 4.37 -14.42 10.25
CA SER A 162 3.26 -15.26 10.67
C SER A 162 1.98 -14.40 10.85
N GLU A 163 0.84 -15.04 11.07
CA GLU A 163 -0.40 -14.33 11.42
C GLU A 163 -0.23 -13.47 12.69
N GLU A 164 0.51 -13.96 13.69
CA GLU A 164 0.81 -13.22 14.92
C GLU A 164 1.69 -12.00 14.64
N ASP A 165 2.73 -12.14 13.79
CA ASP A 165 3.56 -11.02 13.35
C ASP A 165 2.71 -9.93 12.65
N PHE A 166 1.75 -10.33 11.79
CA PHE A 166 0.85 -9.38 11.14
C PHE A 166 -0.09 -8.69 12.13
N LEU A 167 -0.64 -9.41 13.11
CA LEU A 167 -1.47 -8.80 14.15
C LEU A 167 -0.68 -7.75 14.93
N HIS A 168 0.56 -8.07 15.32
CA HIS A 168 1.43 -7.13 16.00
C HIS A 168 1.77 -5.92 15.13
N TYR A 169 2.12 -6.15 13.87
CA TYR A 169 2.43 -5.09 12.91
C TYR A 169 1.24 -4.15 12.67
N ASP A 170 0.03 -4.70 12.54
CA ASP A 170 -1.18 -3.91 12.37
C ASP A 170 -1.53 -3.09 13.62
N LEU A 171 -1.23 -3.59 14.83
CA LEU A 171 -1.37 -2.82 16.07
C LEU A 171 -0.43 -1.61 16.11
N LEU A 172 0.79 -1.75 15.56
CA LEU A 172 1.77 -0.66 15.50
C LEU A 172 1.45 0.39 14.41
N LYS A 173 0.54 0.08 13.49
CA LYS A 173 0.11 1.00 12.41
C LYS A 173 -1.06 1.90 12.81
N GLU A 174 -0.99 2.54 13.98
CA GLU A 174 -2.07 3.43 14.44
C GLU A 174 -2.40 4.54 13.43
N ASP A 175 -1.40 4.97 12.66
CA ASP A 175 -1.47 6.09 11.70
C ASP A 175 -1.60 5.62 10.24
N SER A 176 -2.14 4.40 9.98
CA SER A 176 -2.34 3.90 8.63
C SER A 176 -3.41 4.69 7.87
N CYS A 177 -3.27 4.78 6.55
CA CYS A 177 -4.26 5.46 5.71
C CYS A 177 -5.65 4.80 5.80
N MET A 178 -5.72 3.49 6.03
CA MET A 178 -6.95 2.75 6.22
C MET A 178 -7.65 3.14 7.54
N ARG A 179 -6.93 3.21 8.66
CA ARG A 179 -7.50 3.62 9.94
C ARG A 179 -7.92 5.08 9.96
N LYS A 180 -7.14 5.98 9.35
CA LYS A 180 -7.54 7.38 9.15
C LYS A 180 -8.84 7.48 8.37
N PHE A 181 -8.97 6.68 7.30
CA PHE A 181 -10.20 6.60 6.52
C PHE A 181 -11.35 6.07 7.38
N GLU A 182 -11.16 4.97 8.11
CA GLU A 182 -12.18 4.37 8.96
C GLU A 182 -12.73 5.38 9.97
N SER A 183 -11.84 6.04 10.74
CA SER A 183 -12.22 7.04 11.74
C SER A 183 -12.99 8.22 11.14
N TRP A 184 -12.62 8.66 9.95
CA TRP A 184 -13.33 9.72 9.25
C TRP A 184 -14.69 9.24 8.70
N TYR A 185 -14.71 8.04 8.07
CA TYR A 185 -15.91 7.51 7.41
C TYR A 185 -17.01 7.15 8.40
N GLU A 186 -16.66 6.76 9.62
CA GLU A 186 -17.62 6.52 10.72
C GLU A 186 -18.38 7.77 11.12
N GLN A 187 -17.78 8.94 11.00
CA GLN A 187 -18.36 10.22 11.38
C GLN A 187 -19.32 10.79 10.30
N LEU A 188 -19.33 10.23 9.09
CA LEU A 188 -20.28 10.66 8.07
C LEU A 188 -21.69 10.17 8.42
N ASP A 189 -22.64 11.08 8.45
CA ASP A 189 -24.07 10.74 8.50
C ASP A 189 -24.50 10.26 7.09
N LEU A 190 -24.49 8.95 6.87
CA LEU A 190 -24.85 8.29 5.61
C LEU A 190 -26.17 7.55 5.75
#